data_0ecaeb6a0acdd8c8e432c72e4844ad56
#
_entry.id   0ecaeb6a0acdd8c8e432c72e4844ad56
#
_cell.length_a   1.000
_cell.length_b   1.000
_cell.length_c   1.000
_cell.angle_alpha   90.00
_cell.angle_beta   90.00
_cell.angle_gamma   90.00
#
_symmetry.space_group_name_H-M   'P 1'
#
loop_
_entity.id
_entity.type
_entity.pdbx_description
1 polymer ?
#
loop_
_entity_poly.entity_id
_entity_poly.type
_entity_poly.pdbx_seq_one_letter_code
_entity_poly.pdbx_strand_id
1 'polypeptide(L)'
;HKQEHDHCRQETAPERQFFYSGSLSSGKSFAGKNEIVNLMLSSDADIIVVDPEREYSPLVRALGGEVIEISASSPNHINAMDMSKEYGEVDPIIEKSQFLQSLCEQIIAGHRFAKGQQSIIDRCTENVYRFYKQGDYRGEPPTLQDFRNELLRQPEQEAHSLALELELFTRGSLNTFAKQTNVDTKNRLICYDILELGEQLRAIGMLVILE
;
A
#
# COMPACT_ATOMS: atom_id res chain seq x y z
N HIS A 1 -18.45 -45.11 -22.62
CA HIS A 1 -17.43 -44.43 -21.76
C HIS A 1 -17.07 -43.08 -22.38
N LYS A 2 -17.77 -42.04 -21.93
CA LYS A 2 -17.40 -40.64 -22.17
C LYS A 2 -16.53 -40.21 -20.97
N GLN A 3 -15.28 -39.90 -21.23
CA GLN A 3 -14.43 -39.16 -20.30
C GLN A 3 -14.79 -37.65 -20.39
N GLU A 4 -15.41 -37.14 -19.37
CA GLU A 4 -15.54 -35.70 -19.16
C GLU A 4 -14.15 -35.19 -18.73
N HIS A 5 -13.55 -34.37 -19.59
CA HIS A 5 -12.42 -33.54 -19.24
C HIS A 5 -12.94 -32.34 -18.45
N ASP A 6 -12.84 -32.43 -17.15
CA ASP A 6 -12.95 -31.27 -16.24
C ASP A 6 -11.79 -30.32 -16.55
N HIS A 7 -12.08 -29.26 -17.31
CA HIS A 7 -11.19 -28.12 -17.46
C HIS A 7 -11.32 -27.27 -16.19
N CYS A 8 -10.48 -27.56 -15.21
CA CYS A 8 -10.23 -26.64 -14.10
C CYS A 8 -9.67 -25.34 -14.69
N ARG A 9 -10.52 -24.33 -14.84
CA ARG A 9 -10.06 -22.96 -15.10
C ARG A 9 -9.30 -22.53 -13.83
N GLN A 10 -8.00 -22.41 -13.92
CA GLN A 10 -7.22 -21.61 -12.98
C GLN A 10 -7.75 -20.18 -13.13
N GLU A 11 -8.49 -19.70 -12.14
CA GLU A 11 -8.79 -18.28 -12.00
C GLU A 11 -7.46 -17.57 -11.71
N THR A 12 -6.87 -17.04 -12.76
CA THR A 12 -5.76 -16.07 -12.61
C THR A 12 -6.34 -14.83 -11.96
N ALA A 13 -5.66 -14.30 -10.92
CA ALA A 13 -6.04 -13.04 -10.30
C ALA A 13 -6.22 -11.95 -11.39
N PRO A 14 -7.23 -11.08 -11.26
CA PRO A 14 -7.46 -10.03 -12.25
C PRO A 14 -6.24 -9.13 -12.37
N GLU A 15 -5.89 -8.76 -13.60
CA GLU A 15 -4.80 -7.83 -13.87
C GLU A 15 -5.12 -6.46 -13.25
N ARG A 16 -4.19 -5.88 -12.48
CA ARG A 16 -4.34 -4.55 -11.88
C ARG A 16 -3.73 -3.48 -12.77
N GLN A 17 -4.48 -2.42 -13.02
CA GLN A 17 -4.04 -1.26 -13.79
C GLN A 17 -3.98 -0.03 -12.88
N PHE A 18 -2.82 0.63 -12.83
CA PHE A 18 -2.59 1.80 -11.99
C PHE A 18 -2.56 3.08 -12.83
N PHE A 19 -3.30 4.09 -12.38
CA PHE A 19 -3.32 5.42 -12.98
C PHE A 19 -2.88 6.47 -11.96
N TYR A 20 -1.86 7.23 -12.33
CA TYR A 20 -1.37 8.35 -11.54
C TYR A 20 -1.49 9.67 -12.31
N SER A 21 -2.18 10.65 -11.74
CA SER A 21 -2.22 12.01 -12.26
C SER A 21 -1.07 12.82 -11.68
N GLY A 22 0.02 12.97 -12.44
CA GLY A 22 1.11 13.88 -12.10
C GLY A 22 0.99 15.18 -12.88
N SER A 23 0.96 16.31 -12.19
CA SER A 23 1.03 17.73 -12.59
C SER A 23 0.42 18.17 -13.93
N LEU A 24 -0.34 19.25 -13.83
CA LEU A 24 -0.99 20.14 -14.81
C LEU A 24 -0.43 20.07 -16.25
N SER A 25 -0.98 19.18 -17.06
CA SER A 25 -1.13 19.41 -18.48
C SER A 25 -2.46 18.83 -18.94
N SER A 26 -3.37 19.66 -19.38
CA SER A 26 -4.78 19.36 -19.72
C SER A 26 -4.99 18.15 -20.67
N GLY A 27 -3.97 17.75 -21.42
CA GLY A 27 -4.04 16.61 -22.33
C GLY A 27 -3.85 15.24 -21.66
N LYS A 28 -3.01 15.14 -20.61
CA LYS A 28 -2.72 13.85 -19.95
C LYS A 28 -3.90 13.36 -19.12
N SER A 29 -4.54 14.23 -18.34
CA SER A 29 -5.73 13.89 -17.54
C SER A 29 -6.90 13.45 -18.42
N PHE A 30 -7.09 14.06 -19.59
CA PHE A 30 -8.13 13.66 -20.54
C PHE A 30 -7.86 12.27 -21.14
N ALA A 31 -6.61 11.99 -21.54
CA ALA A 31 -6.21 10.68 -22.05
C ALA A 31 -6.40 9.59 -20.98
N GLY A 32 -5.96 9.85 -19.74
CA GLY A 32 -6.16 8.93 -18.63
C GLY A 32 -7.62 8.63 -18.33
N LYS A 33 -8.50 9.65 -18.36
CA LYS A 33 -9.95 9.47 -18.19
C LYS A 33 -10.56 8.60 -19.28
N ASN A 34 -10.17 8.81 -20.54
CA ASN A 34 -10.63 7.98 -21.66
C ASN A 34 -10.14 6.53 -21.53
N GLU A 35 -8.92 6.33 -21.08
CA GLU A 35 -8.38 4.98 -20.88
C GLU A 35 -9.10 4.22 -19.77
N ILE A 36 -9.41 4.88 -18.64
CA ILE A 36 -10.23 4.30 -17.57
C ILE A 36 -11.59 3.86 -18.10
N VAL A 37 -12.28 4.72 -18.87
CA VAL A 37 -13.58 4.36 -19.47
C VAL A 37 -13.43 3.16 -20.40
N ASN A 38 -12.41 3.14 -21.26
CA ASN A 38 -12.18 2.03 -22.18
C ASN A 38 -11.91 0.72 -21.44
N LEU A 39 -11.07 0.73 -20.40
CA LEU A 39 -10.78 -0.45 -19.58
C LEU A 39 -12.02 -0.96 -18.85
N MET A 40 -12.83 -0.05 -18.31
CA MET A 40 -14.10 -0.42 -17.67
C MET A 40 -15.07 -1.12 -18.62
N LEU A 41 -15.04 -0.79 -19.90
CA LEU A 41 -15.96 -1.35 -20.93
C LEU A 41 -15.38 -2.60 -21.61
N SER A 42 -14.06 -2.76 -21.69
CA SER A 42 -13.40 -3.76 -22.54
C SER A 42 -12.66 -4.85 -21.78
N SER A 43 -12.47 -4.73 -20.48
CA SER A 43 -11.70 -5.69 -19.68
C SER A 43 -12.35 -5.92 -18.31
N ASP A 44 -11.92 -6.97 -17.62
CA ASP A 44 -12.29 -7.25 -16.21
C ASP A 44 -11.17 -6.88 -15.23
N ALA A 45 -10.17 -6.10 -15.68
CA ALA A 45 -9.06 -5.67 -14.86
C ALA A 45 -9.52 -4.77 -13.70
N ASP A 46 -8.85 -4.88 -12.56
CA ASP A 46 -8.99 -3.95 -11.45
C ASP A 46 -8.27 -2.65 -11.78
N ILE A 47 -8.91 -1.52 -11.53
CA ILE A 47 -8.41 -0.19 -11.85
C ILE A 47 -8.22 0.60 -10.56
N ILE A 48 -6.98 0.98 -10.30
CA ILE A 48 -6.62 1.82 -9.16
C ILE A 48 -6.15 3.18 -9.68
N VAL A 49 -6.81 4.24 -9.23
CA VAL A 49 -6.47 5.62 -9.56
C VAL A 49 -5.94 6.31 -8.31
N VAL A 50 -4.77 6.94 -8.42
CA VAL A 50 -4.25 7.82 -7.38
C VAL A 50 -4.42 9.26 -7.84
N ASP A 51 -5.24 10.03 -7.11
CA ASP A 51 -5.74 11.35 -7.51
C ASP A 51 -5.26 12.44 -6.55
N PRO A 52 -4.09 13.03 -6.78
CA PRO A 52 -3.55 14.10 -5.92
C PRO A 52 -4.23 15.46 -6.15
N GLU A 53 -5.03 15.62 -7.21
CA GLU A 53 -5.64 16.88 -7.60
C GLU A 53 -7.18 16.83 -7.62
N ARG A 54 -7.79 15.70 -7.23
CA ARG A 54 -9.24 15.46 -7.21
C ARG A 54 -9.92 15.63 -8.57
N GLU A 55 -9.18 15.33 -9.65
CA GLU A 55 -9.69 15.45 -11.02
C GLU A 55 -10.47 14.21 -11.50
N TYR A 56 -10.16 13.03 -10.96
CA TYR A 56 -10.73 11.73 -11.38
C TYR A 56 -11.94 11.33 -10.54
N SER A 57 -12.05 11.82 -9.32
CA SER A 57 -13.13 11.46 -8.39
C SER A 57 -14.55 11.58 -8.97
N PRO A 58 -14.91 12.63 -9.74
CA PRO A 58 -16.23 12.70 -10.37
C PRO A 58 -16.48 11.61 -11.40
N LEU A 59 -15.48 11.29 -12.23
CA LEU A 59 -15.57 10.22 -13.25
C LEU A 59 -15.74 8.84 -12.58
N VAL A 60 -14.93 8.56 -11.57
CA VAL A 60 -14.95 7.28 -10.85
C VAL A 60 -16.32 7.04 -10.22
N ARG A 61 -16.90 8.05 -9.56
CA ARG A 61 -18.27 7.97 -9.01
C ARG A 61 -19.33 7.74 -10.11
N ALA A 62 -19.19 8.40 -11.26
CA ALA A 62 -20.11 8.23 -12.38
C ALA A 62 -20.06 6.83 -13.00
N LEU A 63 -18.90 6.16 -12.94
CA LEU A 63 -18.72 4.79 -13.41
C LEU A 63 -19.08 3.72 -12.35
N GLY A 64 -19.57 4.12 -11.17
CA GLY A 64 -19.91 3.20 -10.07
C GLY A 64 -18.70 2.71 -9.26
N GLY A 65 -17.56 3.36 -9.43
CA GLY A 65 -16.36 3.11 -8.64
C GLY A 65 -16.42 3.78 -7.26
N GLU A 66 -15.45 3.44 -6.43
CA GLU A 66 -15.32 3.97 -5.07
C GLU A 66 -14.23 5.05 -5.00
N VAL A 67 -14.51 6.12 -4.25
CA VAL A 67 -13.55 7.19 -3.98
C VAL A 67 -13.24 7.18 -2.49
N ILE A 68 -11.99 6.89 -2.16
CA ILE A 68 -11.47 6.81 -0.80
C ILE A 68 -10.59 8.03 -0.54
N GLU A 69 -11.05 8.93 0.31
CA GLU A 69 -10.26 10.10 0.72
C GLU A 69 -9.28 9.69 1.81
N ILE A 70 -7.99 9.92 1.57
CA ILE A 70 -6.90 9.67 2.52
C ILE A 70 -6.24 10.99 2.91
N SER A 71 -6.28 11.32 4.19
CA SER A 71 -5.62 12.48 4.76
C SER A 71 -5.30 12.26 6.24
N ALA A 72 -4.56 13.17 6.86
CA ALA A 72 -4.26 13.10 8.29
C ALA A 72 -5.53 13.20 9.18
N SER A 73 -6.61 13.83 8.68
CA SER A 73 -7.88 14.03 9.39
C SER A 73 -9.01 13.11 8.91
N SER A 74 -8.79 12.33 7.83
CA SER A 74 -9.78 11.39 7.32
C SER A 74 -10.02 10.24 8.30
N PRO A 75 -11.27 9.73 8.40
CA PRO A 75 -11.56 8.49 9.12
C PRO A 75 -11.05 7.24 8.39
N ASN A 76 -10.64 7.37 7.13
CA ASN A 76 -10.17 6.28 6.29
C ASN A 76 -8.69 6.00 6.55
N HIS A 77 -8.36 4.73 6.73
CA HIS A 77 -7.01 4.28 6.99
C HIS A 77 -6.63 3.11 6.08
N ILE A 78 -5.36 3.11 5.68
CA ILE A 78 -4.71 2.00 4.98
C ILE A 78 -3.47 1.63 5.79
N ASN A 79 -3.37 0.37 6.18
CA ASN A 79 -2.21 -0.13 6.90
C ASN A 79 -1.06 -0.39 5.92
N ALA A 80 0.05 0.33 6.06
CA ALA A 80 1.23 0.11 5.25
C ALA A 80 1.82 -1.30 5.39
N MET A 81 1.40 -2.04 6.42
CA MET A 81 1.86 -3.40 6.67
C MET A 81 0.81 -4.46 6.33
N ASP A 82 -0.25 -4.12 5.60
CA ASP A 82 -1.17 -5.12 5.07
C ASP A 82 -0.42 -6.11 4.18
N MET A 83 -0.74 -7.37 4.32
CA MET A 83 -0.13 -8.45 3.56
C MET A 83 -1.05 -9.67 3.57
N SER A 84 -1.21 -10.31 2.43
CA SER A 84 -1.88 -11.60 2.30
C SER A 84 -0.86 -12.73 2.08
N LYS A 85 -1.33 -13.97 2.06
CA LYS A 85 -0.49 -15.13 1.75
C LYS A 85 0.00 -15.12 0.29
N GLU A 86 -0.79 -14.53 -0.59
CA GLU A 86 -0.51 -14.39 -2.02
C GLU A 86 0.30 -13.11 -2.34
N TYR A 87 0.73 -12.39 -1.31
CA TYR A 87 1.52 -11.19 -1.48
C TYR A 87 2.90 -11.52 -2.06
N GLY A 88 3.22 -10.87 -3.19
CA GLY A 88 4.48 -11.05 -3.88
C GLY A 88 4.60 -12.35 -4.68
N GLU A 89 5.76 -12.50 -5.33
CA GLU A 89 6.03 -13.64 -6.22
C GLU A 89 6.83 -14.77 -5.55
N VAL A 90 7.56 -14.47 -4.47
CA VAL A 90 8.50 -15.42 -3.84
C VAL A 90 8.10 -15.73 -2.41
N ASP A 91 8.45 -14.88 -1.46
CA ASP A 91 8.10 -14.99 -0.04
C ASP A 91 7.54 -13.65 0.43
N PRO A 92 6.29 -13.64 0.91
CA PRO A 92 5.63 -12.41 1.34
C PRO A 92 6.45 -11.56 2.30
N ILE A 93 7.18 -12.18 3.23
CA ILE A 93 7.96 -11.46 4.24
C ILE A 93 9.21 -10.82 3.64
N ILE A 94 9.87 -11.49 2.69
CA ILE A 94 11.04 -10.92 2.00
C ILE A 94 10.65 -9.68 1.22
N GLU A 95 9.56 -9.74 0.46
CA GLU A 95 9.08 -8.61 -0.33
C GLU A 95 8.59 -7.47 0.56
N LYS A 96 7.87 -7.79 1.63
CA LYS A 96 7.47 -6.79 2.63
C LYS A 96 8.66 -6.15 3.35
N SER A 97 9.73 -6.90 3.60
CA SER A 97 10.98 -6.34 4.15
C SER A 97 11.61 -5.32 3.19
N GLN A 98 11.64 -5.61 1.89
CA GLN A 98 12.14 -4.69 0.87
C GLN A 98 11.25 -3.42 0.76
N PHE A 99 9.94 -3.59 0.81
CA PHE A 99 9.01 -2.47 0.85
C PHE A 99 9.25 -1.59 2.09
N LEU A 100 9.36 -2.18 3.28
CA LEU A 100 9.62 -1.45 4.52
C LEU A 100 10.96 -0.73 4.51
N GLN A 101 12.00 -1.30 3.87
CA GLN A 101 13.26 -0.58 3.65
C GLN A 101 13.03 0.68 2.81
N SER A 102 12.32 0.57 1.69
CA SER A 102 11.99 1.70 0.82
C SER A 102 11.13 2.74 1.52
N LEU A 103 10.14 2.30 2.30
CA LEU A 103 9.27 3.17 3.09
C LEU A 103 10.06 3.95 4.14
N CYS A 104 10.93 3.28 4.90
CA CYS A 104 11.77 3.91 5.90
C CYS A 104 12.78 4.88 5.27
N GLU A 105 13.39 4.54 4.13
CA GLU A 105 14.27 5.45 3.37
C GLU A 105 13.51 6.70 2.90
N GLN A 106 12.25 6.56 2.49
CA GLN A 106 11.41 7.69 2.12
C GLN A 106 11.06 8.58 3.32
N ILE A 107 10.76 7.99 4.48
CA ILE A 107 10.45 8.70 5.72
C ILE A 107 11.67 9.50 6.21
N ILE A 108 12.87 8.92 6.14
CA ILE A 108 14.11 9.51 6.66
C ILE A 108 14.78 10.44 5.62
N ALA A 109 14.05 10.83 4.59
CA ALA A 109 14.44 11.83 3.60
C ALA A 109 15.79 11.57 2.88
N GLY A 110 15.83 10.53 2.08
CA GLY A 110 16.84 10.37 1.03
C GLY A 110 18.15 9.72 1.47
N HIS A 111 18.22 9.10 2.63
CA HIS A 111 19.35 8.28 3.03
C HIS A 111 19.14 6.82 2.66
N ARG A 112 20.00 6.28 1.79
CA ARG A 112 20.09 4.84 1.61
C ARG A 112 20.70 4.21 2.86
N PHE A 113 20.05 3.20 3.37
CA PHE A 113 20.51 2.50 4.57
C PHE A 113 21.81 1.73 4.34
N ALA A 114 22.70 1.80 5.32
CA ALA A 114 23.84 0.89 5.42
C ALA A 114 23.37 -0.56 5.63
N LYS A 115 24.22 -1.54 5.29
CA LYS A 115 23.88 -2.96 5.41
C LYS A 115 23.42 -3.38 6.81
N GLY A 116 23.97 -2.78 7.86
CA GLY A 116 23.54 -3.03 9.24
C GLY A 116 22.09 -2.60 9.48
N GLN A 117 21.70 -1.41 9.02
CA GLN A 117 20.32 -0.92 9.14
C GLN A 117 19.34 -1.76 8.33
N GLN A 118 19.73 -2.17 7.11
CA GLN A 118 18.93 -3.09 6.29
C GLN A 118 18.70 -4.43 7.02
N SER A 119 19.74 -4.99 7.64
CA SER A 119 19.64 -6.24 8.41
C SER A 119 18.74 -6.10 9.64
N ILE A 120 18.73 -4.92 10.30
CA ILE A 120 17.83 -4.63 11.42
C ILE A 120 16.38 -4.60 10.93
N ILE A 121 16.10 -3.89 9.83
CA ILE A 121 14.75 -3.81 9.25
C ILE A 121 14.24 -5.19 8.87
N ASP A 122 15.07 -5.97 8.18
CA ASP A 122 14.73 -7.34 7.74
C ASP A 122 14.37 -8.24 8.92
N ARG A 123 15.22 -8.30 9.94
CA ARG A 123 15.00 -9.06 11.17
C ARG A 123 13.74 -8.61 11.92
N CYS A 124 13.51 -7.31 12.03
CA CYS A 124 12.32 -6.77 12.69
C CYS A 124 11.04 -7.11 11.90
N THR A 125 11.10 -7.06 10.56
CA THR A 125 9.99 -7.47 9.70
C THR A 125 9.64 -8.93 9.95
N GLU A 126 10.61 -9.83 9.91
CA GLU A 126 10.36 -11.24 10.20
C GLU A 126 9.75 -11.46 11.59
N ASN A 127 10.25 -10.74 12.60
CA ASN A 127 9.76 -10.85 13.98
C ASN A 127 8.29 -10.42 14.12
N VAL A 128 7.89 -9.29 13.53
CA VAL A 128 6.52 -8.77 13.67
C VAL A 128 5.51 -9.63 12.91
N TYR A 129 5.89 -10.22 11.79
CA TYR A 129 5.01 -11.10 11.02
C TYR A 129 4.98 -12.55 11.50
N ARG A 130 5.86 -12.94 12.44
CA ARG A 130 6.00 -14.34 12.89
C ARG A 130 4.67 -14.98 13.27
N PHE A 131 3.89 -14.33 14.13
CA PHE A 131 2.61 -14.88 14.58
C PHE A 131 1.54 -14.83 13.49
N TYR A 132 1.54 -13.80 12.67
CA TYR A 132 0.62 -13.66 11.53
C TYR A 132 0.87 -14.78 10.50
N LYS A 133 2.15 -15.07 10.18
CA LYS A 133 2.55 -16.20 9.33
C LYS A 133 2.15 -17.56 9.93
N GLN A 134 2.37 -17.75 11.25
CA GLN A 134 1.95 -18.97 11.95
C GLN A 134 0.43 -19.19 11.94
N GLY A 135 -0.34 -18.10 11.91
CA GLY A 135 -1.80 -18.09 11.74
C GLY A 135 -2.27 -18.25 10.30
N ASP A 136 -1.39 -18.65 9.37
CA ASP A 136 -1.66 -18.75 7.92
C ASP A 136 -2.20 -17.42 7.35
N TYR A 137 -1.60 -16.30 7.79
CA TYR A 137 -1.94 -14.92 7.37
C TYR A 137 -3.42 -14.54 7.61
N ARG A 138 -4.02 -15.09 8.69
CA ARG A 138 -5.39 -14.81 9.09
C ARG A 138 -5.42 -13.90 10.31
N GLY A 139 -6.44 -13.04 10.36
CA GLY A 139 -6.60 -12.07 11.43
C GLY A 139 -6.06 -10.69 11.06
N GLU A 140 -5.77 -9.88 12.06
CA GLU A 140 -5.22 -8.54 11.85
C GLU A 140 -3.72 -8.61 11.59
N PRO A 141 -3.23 -8.07 10.46
CA PRO A 141 -1.80 -7.95 10.21
C PRO A 141 -1.15 -6.97 11.19
N PRO A 142 0.18 -7.05 11.40
CA PRO A 142 0.88 -6.05 12.18
C PRO A 142 0.76 -4.66 11.56
N THR A 143 1.05 -3.63 12.35
CA THR A 143 1.05 -2.22 11.93
C THR A 143 2.47 -1.63 11.99
N LEU A 144 2.67 -0.45 11.41
CA LEU A 144 3.92 0.30 11.57
C LEU A 144 4.24 0.59 13.05
N GLN A 145 3.22 0.67 13.90
CA GLN A 145 3.42 0.81 15.34
C GLN A 145 4.06 -0.45 15.94
N ASP A 146 3.65 -1.64 15.51
CA ASP A 146 4.23 -2.91 15.96
C ASP A 146 5.67 -3.04 15.47
N PHE A 147 5.95 -2.65 14.23
CA PHE A 147 7.28 -2.60 13.67
C PHE A 147 8.20 -1.65 14.45
N ARG A 148 7.73 -0.43 14.77
CA ARG A 148 8.47 0.51 15.62
C ARG A 148 8.74 -0.07 17.01
N ASN A 149 7.76 -0.72 17.63
CA ASN A 149 7.94 -1.34 18.93
C ASN A 149 8.99 -2.46 18.89
N GLU A 150 9.03 -3.21 17.78
CA GLU A 150 10.03 -4.25 17.59
C GLU A 150 11.45 -3.66 17.41
N LEU A 151 11.60 -2.54 16.69
CA LEU A 151 12.87 -1.81 16.61
C LEU A 151 13.38 -1.38 17.99
N LEU A 152 12.49 -0.93 18.89
CA LEU A 152 12.85 -0.54 20.25
C LEU A 152 13.28 -1.72 21.14
N ARG A 153 12.95 -2.97 20.77
CA ARG A 153 13.39 -4.18 21.49
C ARG A 153 14.77 -4.65 21.06
N GLN A 154 15.29 -4.14 19.96
CA GLN A 154 16.61 -4.52 19.48
C GLN A 154 17.70 -3.88 20.34
N PRO A 155 18.86 -4.53 20.52
CA PRO A 155 19.95 -3.98 21.34
C PRO A 155 20.75 -2.87 20.64
N GLU A 156 20.67 -2.77 19.31
CA GLU A 156 21.45 -1.82 18.53
C GLU A 156 20.91 -0.40 18.63
N GLN A 157 21.82 0.58 18.78
CA GLN A 157 21.46 1.99 18.84
C GLN A 157 20.87 2.49 17.52
N GLU A 158 21.29 1.91 16.39
CA GLU A 158 20.77 2.19 15.07
C GLU A 158 19.28 1.85 14.97
N ALA A 159 18.85 0.76 15.61
CA ALA A 159 17.43 0.38 15.66
C ALA A 159 16.60 1.41 16.47
N HIS A 160 17.15 1.90 17.58
CA HIS A 160 16.50 2.93 18.39
C HIS A 160 16.44 4.26 17.64
N SER A 161 17.46 4.61 16.85
CA SER A 161 17.44 5.79 15.99
C SER A 161 16.36 5.68 14.91
N LEU A 162 16.24 4.53 14.25
CA LEU A 162 15.17 4.27 13.29
C LEU A 162 13.77 4.37 13.93
N ALA A 163 13.61 3.82 15.13
CA ALA A 163 12.35 3.91 15.86
C ALA A 163 11.98 5.36 16.23
N LEU A 164 12.97 6.21 16.54
CA LEU A 164 12.75 7.63 16.81
C LEU A 164 12.30 8.37 15.54
N GLU A 165 12.95 8.14 14.41
CA GLU A 165 12.56 8.72 13.11
C GLU A 165 11.14 8.33 12.70
N LEU A 166 10.72 7.10 13.00
CA LEU A 166 9.37 6.61 12.72
C LEU A 166 8.30 7.11 13.70
N GLU A 167 8.66 7.80 14.78
CA GLU A 167 7.72 8.17 15.83
C GLU A 167 6.59 9.07 15.31
N LEU A 168 6.94 10.07 14.50
CA LEU A 168 5.96 10.99 13.91
C LEU A 168 4.93 10.27 13.06
N PHE A 169 5.33 9.21 12.34
CA PHE A 169 4.51 8.44 11.41
C PHE A 169 3.79 7.26 12.06
N THR A 170 4.05 6.98 13.33
CA THR A 170 3.43 5.86 14.06
C THR A 170 2.54 6.32 15.20
N ARG A 171 3.04 7.20 16.07
CA ARG A 171 2.33 7.75 17.24
C ARG A 171 2.01 9.23 17.11
N GLY A 172 2.76 9.94 16.25
CA GLY A 172 2.61 11.37 16.03
C GLY A 172 1.45 11.72 15.11
N SER A 173 1.44 12.96 14.66
CA SER A 173 0.35 13.52 13.84
C SER A 173 0.27 12.98 12.41
N LEU A 174 1.30 12.28 11.93
CA LEU A 174 1.35 11.72 10.57
C LEU A 174 1.11 10.19 10.54
N ASN A 175 0.32 9.67 11.47
CA ASN A 175 0.11 8.23 11.67
C ASN A 175 -0.97 7.60 10.75
N THR A 176 -1.29 8.24 9.64
CA THR A 176 -2.35 7.82 8.71
C THR A 176 -2.20 6.37 8.23
N PHE A 177 -0.97 5.92 7.98
CA PHE A 177 -0.65 4.59 7.47
C PHE A 177 -0.20 3.59 8.56
N ALA A 178 -0.36 3.94 9.83
CA ALA A 178 0.03 3.10 10.97
C ALA A 178 -1.17 2.47 11.70
N LYS A 179 -2.35 2.58 11.13
CA LYS A 179 -3.61 2.03 11.67
C LYS A 179 -4.10 0.91 10.77
N GLN A 180 -4.92 0.01 11.31
CA GLN A 180 -5.55 -1.05 10.52
C GLN A 180 -6.40 -0.47 9.40
N THR A 181 -6.36 -1.12 8.24
CA THR A 181 -7.19 -0.77 7.09
C THR A 181 -8.66 -0.90 7.44
N ASN A 182 -9.42 0.15 7.19
CA ASN A 182 -10.84 0.21 7.47
C ASN A 182 -11.70 0.58 6.24
N VAL A 183 -11.09 0.59 5.05
CA VAL A 183 -11.76 0.85 3.77
C VAL A 183 -11.97 -0.44 3.00
N ASP A 184 -13.05 -0.51 2.22
CA ASP A 184 -13.30 -1.64 1.34
C ASP A 184 -12.51 -1.45 0.03
N THR A 185 -11.59 -2.36 -0.25
CA THR A 185 -10.76 -2.35 -1.46
C THR A 185 -11.20 -3.38 -2.49
N LYS A 186 -12.44 -3.90 -2.38
CA LYS A 186 -12.95 -4.95 -3.29
C LYS A 186 -13.59 -4.41 -4.56
N ASN A 187 -13.85 -3.10 -4.64
CA ASN A 187 -14.40 -2.51 -5.84
C ASN A 187 -13.36 -2.58 -6.98
N ARG A 188 -13.81 -2.95 -8.16
CA ARG A 188 -12.98 -3.05 -9.35
C ARG A 188 -12.37 -1.70 -9.78
N LEU A 189 -13.05 -0.59 -9.48
CA LEU A 189 -12.58 0.77 -9.77
C LEU A 189 -12.48 1.55 -8.48
N ILE A 190 -11.26 1.81 -8.02
CA ILE A 190 -10.99 2.56 -6.80
C ILE A 190 -10.17 3.79 -7.13
N CYS A 191 -10.58 4.94 -6.57
CA CYS A 191 -9.83 6.18 -6.63
C CYS A 191 -9.40 6.59 -5.21
N TYR A 192 -8.11 6.64 -4.97
CA TYR A 192 -7.54 7.21 -3.76
C TYR A 192 -7.33 8.71 -3.95
N ASP A 193 -8.22 9.51 -3.36
CA ASP A 193 -8.09 10.97 -3.30
C ASP A 193 -7.10 11.34 -2.19
N ILE A 194 -5.92 11.79 -2.59
CA ILE A 194 -4.83 12.17 -1.70
C ILE A 194 -4.53 13.67 -1.73
N LEU A 195 -5.48 14.49 -2.21
CA LEU A 195 -5.30 15.95 -2.30
C LEU A 195 -4.89 16.55 -0.95
N GLU A 196 -5.57 16.13 0.12
CA GLU A 196 -5.38 16.68 1.47
C GLU A 196 -4.38 15.89 2.32
N LEU A 197 -3.64 14.95 1.72
CA LEU A 197 -2.68 14.14 2.44
C LEU A 197 -1.47 14.94 2.96
N GLY A 198 -1.19 16.09 2.33
CA GLY A 198 -0.03 16.91 2.63
C GLY A 198 1.25 16.40 1.96
N GLU A 199 2.21 17.30 1.80
CA GLU A 199 3.43 17.03 1.02
C GLU A 199 4.27 15.91 1.63
N GLN A 200 4.44 15.90 2.96
CA GLN A 200 5.25 14.90 3.67
C GLN A 200 4.69 13.47 3.55
N LEU A 201 3.37 13.32 3.58
CA LEU A 201 2.72 12.01 3.48
C LEU A 201 2.44 11.59 2.05
N ARG A 202 2.51 12.50 1.06
CA ARG A 202 2.13 12.19 -0.32
C ARG A 202 3.02 11.10 -0.94
N ALA A 203 4.34 11.21 -0.79
CA ALA A 203 5.28 10.22 -1.31
C ALA A 203 5.13 8.87 -0.58
N ILE A 204 4.90 8.89 0.73
CA ILE A 204 4.63 7.70 1.54
C ILE A 204 3.29 7.07 1.11
N GLY A 205 2.25 7.88 0.94
CA GLY A 205 0.93 7.42 0.48
C GLY A 205 0.99 6.76 -0.89
N MET A 206 1.79 7.32 -1.81
CA MET A 206 2.02 6.71 -3.12
C MET A 206 2.65 5.31 -2.99
N LEU A 207 3.68 5.17 -2.15
CA LEU A 207 4.30 3.85 -1.91
C LEU A 207 3.31 2.86 -1.34
N VAL A 208 2.52 3.27 -0.33
CA VAL A 208 1.56 2.38 0.35
C VAL A 208 0.39 1.98 -0.54
N ILE A 209 -0.10 2.88 -1.40
CA ILE A 209 -1.24 2.59 -2.29
C ILE A 209 -0.82 1.69 -3.47
N LEU A 210 0.44 1.80 -3.92
CA LEU A 210 0.95 1.01 -5.05
C LEU A 210 1.48 -0.36 -4.62
N GLU A 211 1.59 -0.60 -3.34
CA GLU A 211 1.95 -1.89 -2.75
C GLU A 211 0.78 -2.89 -2.79
#